data_952e6f7f790be65065d4f5d28ba8d622
#
_entry.id   952e6f7f790be65065d4f5d28ba8d622
#
_cell.length_a   1.000
_cell.length_b   1.000
_cell.length_c   1.000
_cell.angle_alpha   90.00
_cell.angle_beta   90.00
_cell.angle_gamma   90.00
#
_symmetry.space_group_name_H-M   'P 1'
#
loop_
_entity.id
_entity.type
_entity.pdbx_description
1 polymer ?
#
loop_
_entity_poly.entity_id
_entity_poly.type
_entity_poly.pdbx_seq_one_letter_code
_entity_poly.pdbx_strand_id
1 'polypeptide(L)'
;MEKVRILGIVGSPRKDGNTAKLVEEALEATRAFPWVETDLFSIAGKKINHCVGCYRCMEKHQCVVPDGLYQFLDKYIPADAVLWGVPVFHMGVPSVVKALLDRFGCMTLMHFLTQGKDVPRFSKVCGVLVSGASHYGGQDLTLSYLANSCLLMNGVVVAGDSIRGDSYIGAAAWAGQWPNPFAKDNVLKDEKGIAAAKSVAIRVAEMARIVKAGKAALGSELPAEYSYTFNLEMPAKAKLIA
;
A
#
# COMPACT_ATOMS: atom_id res chain seq x y z
N MET A 1 -14.32 17.30 -13.53
CA MET A 1 -14.53 16.05 -12.77
C MET A 1 -13.33 15.87 -11.86
N GLU A 2 -13.56 15.64 -10.58
CA GLU A 2 -12.47 15.47 -9.61
C GLU A 2 -11.68 14.19 -9.93
N LYS A 3 -10.33 14.28 -9.91
CA LYS A 3 -9.46 13.15 -10.22
C LYS A 3 -9.41 12.16 -9.05
N VAL A 4 -9.26 10.88 -9.38
CA VAL A 4 -8.92 9.81 -8.44
C VAL A 4 -7.40 9.73 -8.33
N ARG A 5 -6.87 9.83 -7.10
CA ARG A 5 -5.43 9.72 -6.82
C ARG A 5 -5.08 8.30 -6.40
N ILE A 6 -4.23 7.64 -7.18
CA ILE A 6 -3.75 6.29 -6.91
C ILE A 6 -2.27 6.35 -6.53
N LEU A 7 -1.94 5.87 -5.34
CA LEU A 7 -0.57 5.75 -4.88
C LEU A 7 -0.04 4.33 -5.10
N GLY A 8 0.97 4.19 -5.95
CA GLY A 8 1.79 2.98 -6.00
C GLY A 8 2.80 2.96 -4.86
N ILE A 9 2.88 1.87 -4.12
CA ILE A 9 3.81 1.69 -3.01
C ILE A 9 4.77 0.56 -3.36
N VAL A 10 6.05 0.90 -3.53
CA VAL A 10 7.12 -0.06 -3.81
C VAL A 10 7.80 -0.43 -2.50
N GLY A 11 7.40 -1.56 -1.94
CA GLY A 11 7.93 -2.12 -0.69
C GLY A 11 9.20 -2.95 -0.88
N SER A 12 10.01 -2.65 -1.90
CA SER A 12 11.30 -3.29 -2.15
C SER A 12 12.44 -2.39 -1.69
N PRO A 13 13.45 -2.91 -0.96
CA PRO A 13 14.66 -2.16 -0.65
C PRO A 13 15.57 -1.97 -1.87
N ARG A 14 15.37 -2.73 -2.96
CA ARG A 14 16.12 -2.58 -4.20
C ARG A 14 15.52 -1.46 -5.04
N LYS A 15 16.35 -0.48 -5.39
CA LYS A 15 15.99 0.56 -6.34
C LYS A 15 15.82 -0.05 -7.74
N ASP A 16 14.77 0.33 -8.46
CA ASP A 16 14.50 -0.05 -9.86
C ASP A 16 14.51 -1.58 -10.10
N GLY A 17 14.03 -2.35 -9.11
CA GLY A 17 13.96 -3.81 -9.20
C GLY A 17 12.60 -4.31 -9.71
N ASN A 18 12.45 -5.64 -9.74
CA ASN A 18 11.25 -6.32 -10.24
C ASN A 18 9.94 -5.80 -9.64
N THR A 19 9.92 -5.56 -8.32
CA THR A 19 8.73 -5.02 -7.65
C THR A 19 8.37 -3.60 -8.13
N ALA A 20 9.39 -2.75 -8.35
CA ALA A 20 9.14 -1.39 -8.87
C ALA A 20 8.51 -1.47 -10.27
N LYS A 21 9.08 -2.29 -11.15
CA LYS A 21 8.55 -2.49 -12.50
C LYS A 21 7.13 -3.06 -12.52
N LEU A 22 6.83 -4.00 -11.61
CA LEU A 22 5.48 -4.56 -11.48
C LEU A 22 4.47 -3.46 -11.10
N VAL A 23 4.81 -2.59 -10.14
CA VAL A 23 3.95 -1.47 -9.73
C VAL A 23 3.84 -0.43 -10.84
N GLU A 24 4.92 -0.10 -11.53
CA GLU A 24 4.94 0.84 -12.65
C GLU A 24 4.05 0.37 -13.79
N GLU A 25 4.15 -0.91 -14.21
CA GLU A 25 3.29 -1.51 -15.23
C GLU A 25 1.80 -1.51 -14.83
N ALA A 26 1.52 -1.75 -13.55
CA ALA A 26 0.17 -1.70 -13.01
C ALA A 26 -0.39 -0.26 -13.04
N LEU A 27 0.38 0.74 -12.60
CA LEU A 27 -0.02 2.14 -12.67
C LEU A 27 -0.17 2.63 -14.10
N GLU A 28 0.69 2.22 -15.02
CA GLU A 28 0.63 2.60 -16.44
C GLU A 28 -0.71 2.20 -17.05
N ALA A 29 -1.24 1.01 -16.71
CA ALA A 29 -2.54 0.56 -17.19
C ALA A 29 -3.70 1.50 -16.78
N THR A 30 -3.55 2.27 -15.69
CA THR A 30 -4.58 3.21 -15.22
C THR A 30 -4.52 4.56 -15.92
N ARG A 31 -3.42 4.90 -16.59
CA ARG A 31 -3.27 6.16 -17.33
C ARG A 31 -4.19 6.29 -18.53
N ALA A 32 -4.76 5.18 -19.00
CA ALA A 32 -5.82 5.20 -20.01
C ALA A 32 -7.09 5.96 -19.53
N PHE A 33 -7.24 6.16 -18.22
CA PHE A 33 -8.37 6.89 -17.65
C PHE A 33 -8.01 8.36 -17.41
N PRO A 34 -8.60 9.33 -18.11
CA PRO A 34 -8.25 10.76 -17.99
C PRO A 34 -8.55 11.37 -16.61
N TRP A 35 -9.35 10.67 -15.81
CA TRP A 35 -9.74 11.02 -14.46
C TRP A 35 -8.84 10.39 -13.37
N VAL A 36 -7.78 9.64 -13.75
CA VAL A 36 -6.79 9.09 -12.81
C VAL A 36 -5.56 10.00 -12.75
N GLU A 37 -5.04 10.16 -11.54
CA GLU A 37 -3.73 10.72 -11.24
C GLU A 37 -2.94 9.70 -10.42
N THR A 38 -1.71 9.42 -10.84
CA THR A 38 -0.86 8.43 -10.17
C THR A 38 0.33 9.08 -9.48
N ASP A 39 0.69 8.58 -8.32
CA ASP A 39 1.94 8.91 -7.60
C ASP A 39 2.64 7.62 -7.15
N LEU A 40 3.91 7.72 -6.79
CA LEU A 40 4.73 6.60 -6.36
C LEU A 40 5.44 6.89 -5.05
N PHE A 41 5.43 5.93 -4.13
CA PHE A 41 6.28 5.90 -2.95
C PHE A 41 7.15 4.65 -2.97
N SER A 42 8.45 4.80 -2.86
CA SER A 42 9.40 3.70 -2.72
C SER A 42 10.11 3.75 -1.38
N ILE A 43 10.25 2.59 -0.73
CA ILE A 43 11.05 2.47 0.50
C ILE A 43 12.56 2.39 0.22
N ALA A 44 12.97 2.18 -1.04
CA ALA A 44 14.37 2.07 -1.40
C ALA A 44 15.16 3.31 -0.96
N GLY A 45 16.24 3.10 -0.22
CA GLY A 45 17.09 4.16 0.30
C GLY A 45 16.51 4.98 1.46
N LYS A 46 15.29 4.64 1.94
CA LYS A 46 14.70 5.33 3.09
C LYS A 46 15.01 4.62 4.39
N LYS A 47 15.32 5.40 5.42
CA LYS A 47 15.42 4.88 6.78
C LYS A 47 14.01 4.81 7.37
N ILE A 48 13.57 3.61 7.72
CA ILE A 48 12.30 3.34 8.41
C ILE A 48 12.63 2.43 9.59
N ASN A 49 12.56 2.96 10.80
CA ASN A 49 12.84 2.20 12.01
C ASN A 49 11.63 1.34 12.40
N HIS A 50 11.89 0.25 13.12
CA HIS A 50 10.82 -0.59 13.67
C HIS A 50 10.08 0.11 14.82
N CYS A 51 8.89 -0.38 15.13
CA CYS A 51 8.14 0.06 16.30
C CYS A 51 8.82 -0.48 17.58
N VAL A 52 9.07 0.40 18.55
CA VAL A 52 9.67 0.04 19.85
C VAL A 52 8.62 -0.10 20.96
N GLY A 53 7.34 -0.03 20.63
CA GLY A 53 6.26 -0.18 21.63
C GLY A 53 6.21 0.91 22.69
N CYS A 54 6.68 2.12 22.40
CA CYS A 54 6.73 3.21 23.38
C CYS A 54 5.37 3.86 23.67
N TYR A 55 4.35 3.54 22.92
CA TYR A 55 2.94 4.00 23.04
C TYR A 55 2.72 5.51 23.05
N ARG A 56 3.72 6.34 22.75
CA ARG A 56 3.55 7.81 22.69
C ARG A 56 2.56 8.28 21.62
N CYS A 57 2.29 7.44 20.62
CA CYS A 57 1.25 7.71 19.61
C CYS A 57 -0.17 7.65 20.19
N MET A 58 -0.38 7.02 21.34
CA MET A 58 -1.68 7.00 22.03
C MET A 58 -2.09 8.41 22.50
N GLU A 59 -1.13 9.19 22.94
CA GLU A 59 -1.37 10.56 23.44
C GLU A 59 -1.41 11.59 22.30
N LYS A 60 -0.43 11.48 21.37
CA LYS A 60 -0.16 12.52 20.37
C LYS A 60 -0.76 12.24 19.01
N HIS A 61 -1.30 11.05 18.77
CA HIS A 61 -1.72 10.54 17.46
C HIS A 61 -0.61 10.65 16.41
N GLN A 62 0.63 10.52 16.85
CA GLN A 62 1.80 10.77 16.03
C GLN A 62 2.97 9.91 16.51
N CYS A 63 3.69 9.27 15.58
CA CYS A 63 4.91 8.56 15.94
C CYS A 63 6.01 9.56 16.26
N VAL A 64 6.71 9.34 17.37
CA VAL A 64 7.79 10.26 17.80
C VAL A 64 9.11 10.07 17.05
N VAL A 65 9.23 9.05 16.20
CA VAL A 65 10.43 8.78 15.40
C VAL A 65 10.32 9.47 14.05
N PRO A 66 11.12 10.54 13.80
CA PRO A 66 11.08 11.34 12.58
C PRO A 66 11.90 10.66 11.48
N ASP A 67 11.27 9.82 10.66
CA ASP A 67 11.94 9.11 9.56
C ASP A 67 11.01 8.93 8.35
N GLY A 68 11.34 7.99 7.47
CA GLY A 68 10.61 7.73 6.22
C GLY A 68 9.12 7.39 6.39
N LEU A 69 8.63 7.12 7.60
CA LEU A 69 7.20 6.97 7.86
C LEU A 69 6.42 8.23 7.46
N TYR A 70 6.94 9.42 7.78
CA TYR A 70 6.25 10.68 7.45
C TYR A 70 6.18 10.92 5.96
N GLN A 71 7.24 10.60 5.22
CA GLN A 71 7.23 10.68 3.76
C GLN A 71 6.20 9.71 3.13
N PHE A 72 5.97 8.56 3.76
CA PHE A 72 4.90 7.65 3.37
C PHE A 72 3.53 8.26 3.65
N LEU A 73 3.31 8.80 4.85
CA LEU A 73 2.03 9.38 5.26
C LEU A 73 1.62 10.57 4.39
N ASP A 74 2.58 11.45 4.04
CA ASP A 74 2.34 12.61 3.15
C ASP A 74 1.74 12.21 1.80
N LYS A 75 2.09 11.01 1.30
CA LYS A 75 1.54 10.47 0.05
C LYS A 75 0.33 9.58 0.27
N TYR A 76 0.34 8.78 1.34
CA TYR A 76 -0.73 7.82 1.63
C TYR A 76 -2.04 8.53 2.00
N ILE A 77 -2.00 9.54 2.87
CA ILE A 77 -3.21 10.17 3.39
C ILE A 77 -4.06 10.81 2.28
N PRO A 78 -3.51 11.63 1.35
CA PRO A 78 -4.31 12.25 0.30
C PRO A 78 -4.73 11.30 -0.84
N ALA A 79 -4.21 10.07 -0.90
CA ALA A 79 -4.57 9.11 -1.93
C ALA A 79 -6.00 8.57 -1.73
N ASP A 80 -6.75 8.40 -2.80
CA ASP A 80 -8.06 7.74 -2.80
C ASP A 80 -7.91 6.21 -2.84
N ALA A 81 -6.83 5.74 -3.47
CA ALA A 81 -6.53 4.32 -3.61
C ALA A 81 -5.02 4.05 -3.50
N VAL A 82 -4.68 2.79 -3.21
CA VAL A 82 -3.29 2.34 -3.09
C VAL A 82 -3.07 1.01 -3.79
N LEU A 83 -1.91 0.89 -4.45
CA LEU A 83 -1.39 -0.36 -4.99
C LEU A 83 -0.14 -0.73 -4.21
N TRP A 84 -0.25 -1.71 -3.32
CA TRP A 84 0.88 -2.25 -2.57
C TRP A 84 1.64 -3.24 -3.41
N GLY A 85 2.89 -2.95 -3.76
CA GLY A 85 3.80 -3.88 -4.40
C GLY A 85 4.97 -4.24 -3.49
N VAL A 86 5.14 -5.54 -3.17
CA VAL A 86 6.23 -6.00 -2.32
C VAL A 86 6.92 -7.23 -2.91
N PRO A 87 8.22 -7.42 -2.68
CA PRO A 87 8.86 -8.70 -2.95
C PRO A 87 8.57 -9.67 -1.81
N VAL A 88 8.60 -10.98 -2.10
CA VAL A 88 8.60 -12.01 -1.06
C VAL A 88 9.99 -12.09 -0.43
N PHE A 89 10.06 -11.87 0.88
CA PHE A 89 11.25 -12.10 1.70
C PHE A 89 10.90 -13.10 2.79
N HIS A 90 11.58 -14.25 2.78
CA HIS A 90 11.38 -15.31 3.78
C HIS A 90 9.88 -15.62 4.02
N MET A 91 9.16 -15.96 2.94
CA MET A 91 7.71 -16.29 2.93
C MET A 91 6.76 -15.15 3.31
N GLY A 92 7.21 -13.90 3.36
CA GLY A 92 6.38 -12.76 3.78
C GLY A 92 6.87 -11.43 3.24
N VAL A 93 6.43 -10.34 3.85
CA VAL A 93 6.84 -8.98 3.50
C VAL A 93 8.26 -8.67 4.02
N PRO A 94 9.02 -7.80 3.35
CA PRO A 94 10.29 -7.31 3.87
C PRO A 94 10.16 -6.67 5.26
N SER A 95 11.16 -6.82 6.12
CA SER A 95 11.15 -6.27 7.48
C SER A 95 10.88 -4.77 7.53
N VAL A 96 11.40 -4.01 6.56
CA VAL A 96 11.15 -2.57 6.44
C VAL A 96 9.69 -2.24 6.14
N VAL A 97 8.99 -3.07 5.35
CA VAL A 97 7.54 -2.94 5.11
C VAL A 97 6.77 -3.24 6.39
N LYS A 98 7.15 -4.31 7.10
CA LYS A 98 6.57 -4.65 8.39
C LYS A 98 6.73 -3.52 9.40
N ALA A 99 7.94 -2.94 9.50
CA ALA A 99 8.23 -1.80 10.37
C ALA A 99 7.35 -0.58 10.05
N LEU A 100 7.13 -0.29 8.77
CA LEU A 100 6.22 0.77 8.32
C LEU A 100 4.79 0.50 8.79
N LEU A 101 4.27 -0.71 8.51
CA LEU A 101 2.91 -1.10 8.83
C LEU A 101 2.66 -1.15 10.33
N ASP A 102 3.59 -1.68 11.13
CA ASP A 102 3.49 -1.73 12.59
C ASP A 102 3.37 -0.32 13.19
N ARG A 103 4.18 0.61 12.71
CA ARG A 103 4.17 1.99 13.22
C ARG A 103 2.94 2.76 12.77
N PHE A 104 2.55 2.59 11.51
CA PHE A 104 1.33 3.20 10.97
C PHE A 104 0.08 2.65 11.68
N GLY A 105 0.00 1.34 11.85
CA GLY A 105 -1.09 0.67 12.57
C GLY A 105 -1.18 1.13 14.03
N CYS A 106 -0.08 1.08 14.79
CA CYS A 106 -0.07 1.56 16.17
C CYS A 106 -0.47 3.03 16.28
N MET A 107 0.08 3.90 15.42
CA MET A 107 -0.24 5.32 15.43
C MET A 107 -1.73 5.58 15.18
N THR A 108 -2.33 4.78 14.28
CA THR A 108 -3.73 4.96 13.88
C THR A 108 -4.69 4.28 14.84
N LEU A 109 -4.46 3.00 15.15
CA LEU A 109 -5.41 2.20 15.92
C LEU A 109 -5.36 2.53 17.40
N MET A 110 -4.15 2.55 18.00
CA MET A 110 -4.00 2.69 19.45
C MET A 110 -4.48 4.03 19.98
N HIS A 111 -4.26 5.11 19.23
CA HIS A 111 -4.73 6.45 19.63
C HIS A 111 -6.26 6.49 19.82
N PHE A 112 -7.02 5.97 18.86
CA PHE A 112 -8.49 5.98 18.90
C PHE A 112 -9.03 4.99 19.92
N LEU A 113 -8.51 3.77 19.94
CA LEU A 113 -8.95 2.72 20.86
C LEU A 113 -8.77 3.12 22.33
N THR A 114 -7.68 3.79 22.67
CA THR A 114 -7.44 4.27 24.05
C THR A 114 -8.33 5.41 24.48
N GLN A 115 -8.95 6.11 23.54
CA GLN A 115 -9.94 7.16 23.79
C GLN A 115 -11.38 6.63 23.74
N GLY A 116 -11.58 5.33 23.56
CA GLY A 116 -12.91 4.74 23.38
C GLY A 116 -13.64 5.24 22.12
N LYS A 117 -12.88 5.64 21.09
CA LYS A 117 -13.40 6.14 19.83
C LYS A 117 -13.24 5.11 18.71
N ASP A 118 -14.15 5.18 17.75
CA ASP A 118 -14.02 4.40 16.53
C ASP A 118 -12.82 4.84 15.69
N VAL A 119 -12.18 3.86 15.06
CA VAL A 119 -11.01 4.09 14.20
C VAL A 119 -11.45 4.79 12.90
N PRO A 120 -10.68 5.77 12.41
CA PRO A 120 -10.97 6.41 11.12
C PRO A 120 -11.18 5.41 10.00
N ARG A 121 -12.23 5.61 9.22
CA ARG A 121 -12.56 4.79 8.06
C ARG A 121 -11.92 5.39 6.82
N PHE A 122 -10.69 5.00 6.53
CA PHE A 122 -9.96 5.53 5.39
C PHE A 122 -10.64 5.26 4.05
N SER A 123 -11.34 4.13 3.93
CA SER A 123 -12.07 3.72 2.71
C SER A 123 -11.22 3.76 1.44
N LYS A 124 -9.89 3.66 1.59
CA LYS A 124 -9.01 3.59 0.44
C LYS A 124 -9.22 2.28 -0.29
N VAL A 125 -9.36 2.34 -1.60
CA VAL A 125 -9.40 1.13 -2.40
C VAL A 125 -7.99 0.58 -2.56
N CYS A 126 -7.81 -0.68 -2.18
CA CYS A 126 -6.50 -1.31 -2.06
C CYS A 126 -6.37 -2.48 -3.04
N GLY A 127 -5.34 -2.45 -3.85
CA GLY A 127 -4.85 -3.59 -4.62
C GLY A 127 -3.50 -4.05 -4.08
N VAL A 128 -3.24 -5.36 -4.12
CA VAL A 128 -2.00 -5.95 -3.62
C VAL A 128 -1.29 -6.72 -4.73
N LEU A 129 0.02 -6.47 -4.85
CA LEU A 129 0.89 -7.01 -5.88
C LEU A 129 2.14 -7.59 -5.20
N VAL A 130 2.55 -8.78 -5.62
CA VAL A 130 3.70 -9.46 -5.03
C VAL A 130 4.62 -10.00 -6.14
N SER A 131 5.92 -9.81 -6.00
CA SER A 131 6.94 -10.43 -6.86
C SER A 131 7.77 -11.44 -6.07
N GLY A 132 7.94 -12.63 -6.61
CA GLY A 132 8.74 -13.71 -5.98
C GLY A 132 9.78 -14.31 -6.93
N ALA A 133 10.89 -14.81 -6.38
CA ALA A 133 11.92 -15.49 -7.17
C ALA A 133 11.58 -16.94 -7.52
N SER A 134 10.63 -17.55 -6.83
CA SER A 134 10.13 -18.91 -7.09
C SER A 134 8.62 -18.91 -7.29
N HIS A 135 8.09 -19.96 -7.95
CA HIS A 135 6.65 -20.08 -8.20
C HIS A 135 5.83 -20.24 -6.92
N TYR A 136 6.39 -20.95 -5.92
CA TYR A 136 5.73 -21.28 -4.65
C TYR A 136 6.56 -20.81 -3.46
N GLY A 137 7.00 -19.54 -3.50
CA GLY A 137 7.91 -18.97 -2.50
C GLY A 137 7.24 -18.16 -1.40
N GLY A 138 5.90 -18.24 -1.24
CA GLY A 138 5.14 -17.47 -0.26
C GLY A 138 4.44 -16.24 -0.83
N GLN A 139 4.22 -16.19 -2.14
CA GLN A 139 3.46 -15.09 -2.78
C GLN A 139 2.04 -15.01 -2.23
N ASP A 140 1.35 -16.13 -2.08
CA ASP A 140 0.02 -16.27 -1.52
C ASP A 140 -0.08 -15.77 -0.08
N LEU A 141 0.88 -16.17 0.77
CA LEU A 141 0.98 -15.70 2.15
C LEU A 141 1.22 -14.18 2.22
N THR A 142 2.10 -13.69 1.36
CA THR A 142 2.42 -12.25 1.31
C THR A 142 1.24 -11.42 0.80
N LEU A 143 0.52 -11.89 -0.21
CA LEU A 143 -0.73 -11.28 -0.69
C LEU A 143 -1.78 -11.23 0.41
N SER A 144 -2.00 -12.37 1.08
CA SER A 144 -2.96 -12.48 2.19
C SER A 144 -2.61 -11.53 3.34
N TYR A 145 -1.32 -11.45 3.72
CA TYR A 145 -0.86 -10.53 4.74
C TYR A 145 -1.17 -9.07 4.40
N LEU A 146 -0.86 -8.64 3.16
CA LEU A 146 -1.11 -7.26 2.71
C LEU A 146 -2.60 -6.94 2.64
N ALA A 147 -3.41 -7.87 2.10
CA ALA A 147 -4.85 -7.71 2.04
C ALA A 147 -5.46 -7.54 3.44
N ASN A 148 -5.05 -8.39 4.40
CA ASN A 148 -5.48 -8.26 5.80
C ASN A 148 -5.01 -6.95 6.44
N SER A 149 -3.79 -6.48 6.12
CA SER A 149 -3.30 -5.18 6.59
C SER A 149 -4.14 -4.01 6.06
N CYS A 150 -4.57 -4.08 4.79
CA CYS A 150 -5.47 -3.08 4.21
C CYS A 150 -6.85 -3.10 4.89
N LEU A 151 -7.41 -4.29 5.14
CA LEU A 151 -8.70 -4.45 5.85
C LEU A 151 -8.62 -3.91 7.28
N LEU A 152 -7.53 -4.19 8.01
CA LEU A 152 -7.29 -3.66 9.35
C LEU A 152 -7.31 -2.12 9.37
N MET A 153 -6.87 -1.49 8.29
CA MET A 153 -6.89 -0.03 8.13
C MET A 153 -8.20 0.50 7.53
N ASN A 154 -9.29 -0.27 7.60
CA ASN A 154 -10.61 0.07 7.04
C ASN A 154 -10.56 0.40 5.54
N GLY A 155 -9.68 -0.28 4.80
CA GLY A 155 -9.61 -0.21 3.35
C GLY A 155 -10.61 -1.14 2.66
N VAL A 156 -10.84 -0.90 1.38
CA VAL A 156 -11.66 -1.73 0.49
C VAL A 156 -10.72 -2.52 -0.41
N VAL A 157 -10.47 -3.79 -0.07
CA VAL A 157 -9.58 -4.64 -0.87
C VAL A 157 -10.32 -5.14 -2.10
N VAL A 158 -9.68 -5.02 -3.27
CA VAL A 158 -10.21 -5.49 -4.54
C VAL A 158 -9.22 -6.41 -5.24
N ALA A 159 -9.75 -7.42 -5.91
CA ALA A 159 -9.00 -8.28 -6.83
C ALA A 159 -9.17 -7.80 -8.27
N GLY A 160 -8.37 -8.35 -9.17
CA GLY A 160 -8.51 -8.12 -10.59
C GLY A 160 -9.59 -8.99 -11.23
N ASP A 161 -9.64 -8.94 -12.55
CA ASP A 161 -10.48 -9.80 -13.39
C ASP A 161 -9.76 -11.14 -13.61
N SER A 162 -10.35 -12.23 -13.12
CA SER A 162 -9.80 -13.57 -13.24
C SER A 162 -9.63 -14.05 -14.68
N ILE A 163 -10.48 -13.60 -15.62
CA ILE A 163 -10.39 -13.97 -17.04
C ILE A 163 -9.13 -13.38 -17.68
N ARG A 164 -8.74 -12.16 -17.28
CA ARG A 164 -7.59 -11.46 -17.85
C ARG A 164 -6.28 -11.78 -17.17
N GLY A 165 -6.29 -12.05 -15.86
CA GLY A 165 -5.05 -12.12 -15.08
C GLY A 165 -5.03 -13.06 -13.90
N ASP A 166 -6.02 -13.92 -13.69
CA ASP A 166 -6.06 -14.91 -12.59
C ASP A 166 -5.70 -14.33 -11.21
N SER A 167 -6.20 -13.13 -10.88
CA SER A 167 -5.83 -12.39 -9.68
C SER A 167 -6.96 -12.37 -8.64
N TYR A 168 -7.12 -13.46 -7.88
CA TYR A 168 -8.23 -13.64 -6.92
C TYR A 168 -8.11 -12.83 -5.63
N ILE A 169 -6.90 -12.69 -5.08
CA ILE A 169 -6.64 -11.87 -3.87
C ILE A 169 -5.89 -10.60 -4.28
N GLY A 170 -5.08 -10.69 -5.32
CA GLY A 170 -4.18 -9.69 -5.85
C GLY A 170 -3.35 -10.31 -6.96
N ALA A 171 -2.26 -9.67 -7.37
CA ALA A 171 -1.41 -10.21 -8.42
C ALA A 171 -0.09 -10.76 -7.86
N ALA A 172 0.23 -11.99 -8.21
CA ALA A 172 1.52 -12.62 -7.95
C ALA A 172 2.31 -12.72 -9.26
N ALA A 173 3.55 -12.23 -9.26
CA ALA A 173 4.44 -12.28 -10.41
C ALA A 173 5.73 -13.02 -10.09
N TRP A 174 6.22 -13.76 -11.08
CA TRP A 174 7.46 -14.52 -10.99
C TRP A 174 8.64 -13.76 -11.59
N ALA A 175 9.67 -13.54 -10.77
CA ALA A 175 10.85 -12.76 -11.12
C ALA A 175 12.16 -13.58 -11.12
N GLY A 176 12.09 -14.90 -10.89
CA GLY A 176 13.26 -15.77 -10.75
C GLY A 176 13.68 -16.50 -12.03
N GLN A 177 13.47 -15.92 -13.21
CA GLN A 177 13.67 -16.56 -14.50
C GLN A 177 15.16 -16.70 -14.87
N TRP A 178 15.52 -17.87 -15.46
CA TRP A 178 16.83 -18.14 -16.00
C TRP A 178 17.11 -17.38 -17.31
N PRO A 179 18.39 -17.13 -17.68
CA PRO A 179 19.61 -17.58 -17.01
C PRO A 179 20.05 -16.73 -15.81
N ASN A 180 19.47 -15.56 -15.57
CA ASN A 180 19.83 -14.71 -14.44
C ASN A 180 18.61 -14.45 -13.53
N PRO A 181 18.36 -15.30 -12.51
CA PRO A 181 17.19 -15.16 -11.64
C PRO A 181 17.21 -13.91 -10.75
N PHE A 182 18.31 -13.16 -10.75
CA PHE A 182 18.48 -11.92 -9.97
C PHE A 182 18.40 -10.65 -10.83
N ALA A 183 18.12 -10.75 -12.13
CA ALA A 183 17.95 -9.59 -12.98
C ALA A 183 16.79 -8.70 -12.48
N LYS A 184 16.96 -7.39 -12.68
CA LYS A 184 16.00 -6.39 -12.14
C LYS A 184 14.70 -6.27 -12.92
N ASP A 185 14.64 -6.84 -14.11
CA ASP A 185 13.58 -6.73 -15.11
C ASP A 185 12.90 -8.06 -15.45
N ASN A 186 13.29 -9.14 -14.76
CA ASN A 186 12.73 -10.46 -15.04
C ASN A 186 11.20 -10.53 -14.92
N VAL A 187 10.62 -9.75 -14.02
CA VAL A 187 9.15 -9.69 -13.85
C VAL A 187 8.43 -9.30 -15.14
N LEU A 188 9.08 -8.52 -16.02
CA LEU A 188 8.51 -8.12 -17.31
C LEU A 188 8.35 -9.28 -18.29
N LYS A 189 9.02 -10.42 -18.05
CA LYS A 189 8.89 -11.66 -18.83
C LYS A 189 7.74 -12.53 -18.34
N ASP A 190 7.18 -12.24 -17.20
CA ASP A 190 5.99 -12.92 -16.67
C ASP A 190 4.72 -12.23 -17.18
N GLU A 191 4.34 -12.54 -18.42
CA GLU A 191 3.18 -11.95 -19.07
C GLU A 191 1.89 -12.12 -18.25
N LYS A 192 1.74 -13.27 -17.57
CA LYS A 192 0.56 -13.55 -16.72
C LYS A 192 0.57 -12.68 -15.45
N GLY A 193 1.69 -12.60 -14.76
CA GLY A 193 1.86 -11.75 -13.59
C GLY A 193 1.66 -10.27 -13.90
N ILE A 194 2.17 -9.79 -15.03
CA ILE A 194 1.96 -8.41 -15.51
C ILE A 194 0.49 -8.17 -15.86
N ALA A 195 -0.15 -9.10 -16.59
CA ALA A 195 -1.57 -8.97 -16.92
C ALA A 195 -2.45 -8.94 -15.66
N ALA A 196 -2.16 -9.79 -14.67
CA ALA A 196 -2.82 -9.79 -13.37
C ALA A 196 -2.64 -8.46 -12.63
N ALA A 197 -1.43 -7.91 -12.60
CA ALA A 197 -1.15 -6.62 -11.95
C ALA A 197 -1.90 -5.46 -12.61
N LYS A 198 -1.94 -5.42 -13.93
CA LYS A 198 -2.72 -4.43 -14.70
C LYS A 198 -4.21 -4.55 -14.43
N SER A 199 -4.75 -5.77 -14.39
CA SER A 199 -6.16 -6.03 -14.06
C SER A 199 -6.52 -5.54 -12.66
N VAL A 200 -5.69 -5.82 -11.65
CA VAL A 200 -5.88 -5.29 -10.28
C VAL A 200 -5.89 -3.77 -10.27
N ALA A 201 -4.95 -3.12 -10.96
CA ALA A 201 -4.84 -1.66 -10.98
C ALA A 201 -6.06 -1.01 -11.65
N ILE A 202 -6.55 -1.55 -12.77
CA ILE A 202 -7.77 -1.08 -13.44
C ILE A 202 -8.96 -1.17 -12.47
N ARG A 203 -9.11 -2.31 -11.80
CA ARG A 203 -10.20 -2.52 -10.85
C ARG A 203 -10.10 -1.57 -9.63
N VAL A 204 -8.89 -1.32 -9.14
CA VAL A 204 -8.63 -0.32 -8.09
C VAL A 204 -9.08 1.07 -8.55
N ALA A 205 -8.76 1.48 -9.77
CA ALA A 205 -9.17 2.78 -10.32
C ALA A 205 -10.70 2.90 -10.39
N GLU A 206 -11.37 1.91 -10.99
CA GLU A 206 -12.84 1.89 -11.13
C GLU A 206 -13.54 1.97 -9.77
N MET A 207 -13.14 1.14 -8.82
CA MET A 207 -13.73 1.10 -7.49
C MET A 207 -13.43 2.37 -6.69
N ALA A 208 -12.23 2.93 -6.82
CA ALA A 208 -11.88 4.20 -6.17
C ALA A 208 -12.77 5.34 -6.66
N ARG A 209 -13.09 5.37 -7.94
CA ARG A 209 -14.04 6.34 -8.51
C ARG A 209 -15.44 6.19 -7.94
N ILE A 210 -15.92 4.94 -7.82
CA ILE A 210 -17.24 4.63 -7.24
C ILE A 210 -17.29 5.05 -5.77
N VAL A 211 -16.28 4.67 -4.97
CA VAL A 211 -16.19 5.02 -3.54
C VAL A 211 -16.12 6.52 -3.36
N LYS A 212 -15.29 7.22 -4.15
CA LYS A 212 -15.16 8.68 -4.09
C LYS A 212 -16.47 9.39 -4.42
N ALA A 213 -17.14 8.96 -5.49
CA ALA A 213 -18.44 9.52 -5.89
C ALA A 213 -19.53 9.22 -4.84
N GLY A 214 -19.57 8.02 -4.30
CA GLY A 214 -20.50 7.63 -3.24
C GLY A 214 -20.30 8.46 -1.97
N LYS A 215 -19.05 8.65 -1.53
CA LYS A 215 -18.75 9.52 -0.37
C LYS A 215 -19.19 10.96 -0.61
N ALA A 216 -18.94 11.49 -1.79
CA ALA A 216 -19.37 12.87 -2.12
C ALA A 216 -20.89 13.00 -2.16
N ALA A 217 -21.61 12.01 -2.69
CA ALA A 217 -23.08 12.02 -2.75
C ALA A 217 -23.74 11.91 -1.36
N LEU A 218 -23.19 11.06 -0.49
CA LEU A 218 -23.72 10.85 0.87
C LEU A 218 -23.38 11.99 1.82
N GLY A 219 -22.23 12.65 1.65
CA GLY A 219 -21.83 13.84 2.41
C GLY A 219 -21.99 13.68 3.93
N SER A 220 -22.86 14.49 4.52
CA SER A 220 -23.15 14.51 5.97
C SER A 220 -23.95 13.29 6.48
N GLU A 221 -24.46 12.44 5.61
CA GLU A 221 -25.13 11.20 6.01
C GLU A 221 -24.12 10.14 6.46
N LEU A 222 -22.83 10.28 6.07
CA LEU A 222 -21.77 9.40 6.51
C LEU A 222 -21.38 9.67 7.97
N PRO A 223 -21.06 8.62 8.76
CA PRO A 223 -20.46 8.77 10.09
C PRO A 223 -19.19 9.64 10.06
N ALA A 224 -18.93 10.34 11.18
CA ALA A 224 -17.80 11.27 11.31
C ALA A 224 -16.43 10.63 11.03
N GLU A 225 -16.28 9.33 11.26
CA GLU A 225 -15.07 8.55 11.02
C GLU A 225 -14.62 8.55 9.55
N TYR A 226 -15.54 8.83 8.62
CA TYR A 226 -15.20 8.98 7.18
C TYR A 226 -14.57 10.32 6.83
N SER A 227 -14.75 11.34 7.70
CA SER A 227 -14.28 12.72 7.49
C SER A 227 -13.04 13.06 8.33
N TYR A 228 -12.45 12.05 9.00
CA TYR A 228 -11.28 12.26 9.85
C TYR A 228 -10.07 12.73 9.04
N THR A 229 -9.43 13.80 9.52
CA THR A 229 -8.19 14.34 8.95
C THR A 229 -7.02 14.10 9.88
N PHE A 230 -5.88 13.66 9.33
CA PHE A 230 -4.64 13.52 10.08
C PHE A 230 -3.92 14.85 10.19
N ASN A 231 -3.41 15.15 11.38
CA ASN A 231 -2.35 16.14 11.53
C ASN A 231 -1.01 15.45 11.27
N LEU A 232 -0.36 15.80 10.14
CA LEU A 232 0.89 15.17 9.70
C LEU A 232 2.13 16.01 10.03
N GLU A 233 2.06 16.96 10.96
CA GLU A 233 3.24 17.71 11.35
C GLU A 233 4.35 16.76 11.83
N MET A 234 5.45 16.74 11.09
CA MET A 234 6.62 15.94 11.47
C MET A 234 7.16 16.43 12.81
N PRO A 235 7.31 15.55 13.80
CA PRO A 235 7.82 15.96 15.10
C PRO A 235 9.20 16.59 14.94
N ALA A 236 9.39 17.80 15.51
CA ALA A 236 10.71 18.39 15.65
C ALA A 236 11.63 17.33 16.29
N LYS A 237 12.84 17.12 15.73
CA LYS A 237 13.80 16.04 16.05
C LYS A 237 13.71 15.62 17.53
N ALA A 238 12.86 14.63 17.81
CA ALA A 238 12.84 14.01 19.12
C ALA A 238 14.17 13.28 19.27
N LYS A 239 14.89 13.52 20.38
CA LYS A 239 16.06 12.73 20.71
C LYS A 239 15.64 11.28 20.67
N LEU A 240 16.22 10.50 19.73
CA LEU A 240 16.07 9.04 19.70
C LEU A 240 16.38 8.55 21.13
N ILE A 241 15.39 7.89 21.72
CA ILE A 241 15.61 7.20 22.98
C ILE A 241 16.56 6.06 22.63
N ALA A 242 17.76 6.13 23.18
CA ALA A 242 18.76 5.09 23.10
C ALA A 242 18.25 3.79 23.76
#